data_99020a85e84197bf13cb23b9ec5ed823
#
_entry.id   99020a85e84197bf13cb23b9ec5ed823
#
_cell.length_a   1.000
_cell.length_b   1.000
_cell.length_c   1.000
_cell.angle_alpha   90.00
_cell.angle_beta   90.00
_cell.angle_gamma   90.00
#
_symmetry.space_group_name_H-M   'P 1'
#
loop_
_entity.id
_entity.type
_entity.pdbx_description
1 polymer ?
#
loop_
_entity_poly.entity_id
_entity_poly.type
_entity_poly.pdbx_seq_one_letter_code
_entity_poly.pdbx_strand_id
1 'polypeptide(L)'
;FVHIKAIDDLGHDKNLDDRITMIENIDKIIGGTLKTLGETYRDMIVVVGGDHTTNIHIGDHSFEPVPFIVTRLEIYKALTNGEDISREALRDNVQAFNEIDCAKGVLGRFPGSEVMEFLKNIRQRIKQINSS
;
A
#
# COMPACT_ATOMS: atom_id res chain seq x y z
N PHE A 1 -12.02 4.27 3.29
CA PHE A 1 -10.83 4.61 4.06
C PHE A 1 -10.85 3.82 5.37
N VAL A 2 -9.75 3.13 5.67
CA VAL A 2 -9.54 2.39 6.92
C VAL A 2 -8.25 2.92 7.54
N HIS A 3 -8.28 3.25 8.83
CA HIS A 3 -7.12 3.67 9.59
C HIS A 3 -6.90 2.68 10.75
N ILE A 4 -5.69 2.13 10.85
CA ILE A 4 -5.32 1.15 11.87
C ILE A 4 -4.24 1.76 12.75
N LYS A 5 -4.65 2.24 13.93
CA LYS A 5 -3.76 2.96 14.85
C LYS A 5 -2.83 2.05 15.66
N ALA A 6 -3.15 0.79 15.84
CA ALA A 6 -2.44 -0.10 16.75
C ALA A 6 -0.92 -0.22 16.48
N ILE A 7 -0.49 -0.11 15.20
CA ILE A 7 0.95 -0.14 14.85
C ILE A 7 1.69 1.07 15.42
N ASP A 8 1.05 2.24 15.42
CA ASP A 8 1.60 3.47 15.98
C ASP A 8 1.73 3.35 17.49
N ASP A 9 0.65 2.95 18.18
CA ASP A 9 0.65 2.79 19.64
C ASP A 9 1.77 1.80 20.09
N LEU A 10 1.91 0.66 19.42
CA LEU A 10 2.97 -0.32 19.70
C LEU A 10 4.38 0.23 19.40
N GLY A 11 4.50 1.16 18.46
CA GLY A 11 5.75 1.88 18.20
C GLY A 11 6.13 2.80 19.34
N HIS A 12 5.18 3.57 19.87
CA HIS A 12 5.37 4.43 21.04
C HIS A 12 5.73 3.64 22.30
N ASP A 13 5.09 2.47 22.48
CA ASP A 13 5.36 1.56 23.60
C ASP A 13 6.67 0.77 23.45
N LYS A 14 7.39 0.94 22.32
CA LYS A 14 8.63 0.19 21.98
C LYS A 14 8.44 -1.33 22.00
N ASN A 15 7.24 -1.80 21.72
CA ASN A 15 6.88 -3.21 21.74
C ASN A 15 7.04 -3.81 20.33
N LEU A 16 8.25 -4.30 20.05
CA LEU A 16 8.61 -4.81 18.73
C LEU A 16 7.84 -6.09 18.37
N ASP A 17 7.72 -7.03 19.29
CA ASP A 17 7.15 -8.36 19.02
C ASP A 17 5.65 -8.25 18.69
N ASP A 18 4.91 -7.49 19.48
CA ASP A 18 3.49 -7.25 19.22
C ASP A 18 3.29 -6.40 17.96
N ARG A 19 4.21 -5.47 17.65
CA ARG A 19 4.15 -4.69 16.42
C ARG A 19 4.32 -5.56 15.17
N ILE A 20 5.24 -6.51 15.18
CA ILE A 20 5.41 -7.48 14.09
C ILE A 20 4.15 -8.33 13.96
N THR A 21 3.65 -8.89 15.04
CA THR A 21 2.42 -9.69 15.07
C THR A 21 1.23 -8.90 14.53
N MET A 22 1.13 -7.61 14.87
CA MET A 22 0.05 -6.73 14.38
C MET A 22 0.16 -6.51 12.87
N ILE A 23 1.37 -6.27 12.34
CA ILE A 23 1.60 -6.10 10.88
C ILE A 23 1.18 -7.37 10.14
N GLU A 24 1.57 -8.56 10.62
CA GLU A 24 1.15 -9.84 10.03
C GLU A 24 -0.37 -10.04 10.05
N ASN A 25 -1.04 -9.61 11.12
CA ASN A 25 -2.50 -9.69 11.20
C ASN A 25 -3.17 -8.70 10.23
N ILE A 26 -2.62 -7.50 10.08
CA ILE A 26 -3.11 -6.51 9.12
C ILE A 26 -2.97 -7.03 7.68
N ASP A 27 -1.86 -7.67 7.34
CA ASP A 27 -1.67 -8.29 6.03
C ASP A 27 -2.78 -9.30 5.71
N LYS A 28 -3.12 -10.18 6.67
CA LYS A 28 -4.23 -11.13 6.54
C LYS A 28 -5.58 -10.43 6.36
N ILE A 29 -5.82 -9.36 7.10
CA ILE A 29 -7.06 -8.56 7.01
C ILE A 29 -7.16 -7.89 5.65
N ILE A 30 -6.08 -7.29 5.15
CA ILE A 30 -6.02 -6.67 3.82
C ILE A 30 -6.32 -7.73 2.76
N GLY A 31 -5.64 -8.87 2.76
CA GLY A 31 -5.85 -9.95 1.81
C GLY A 31 -7.30 -10.45 1.79
N GLY A 32 -7.89 -10.70 2.96
CA GLY A 32 -9.29 -11.10 3.08
C GLY A 32 -10.27 -10.03 2.57
N THR A 33 -10.02 -8.78 2.91
CA THR A 33 -10.83 -7.64 2.46
C THR A 33 -10.78 -7.46 0.96
N LEU A 34 -9.58 -7.50 0.35
CA LEU A 34 -9.42 -7.35 -1.09
C LEU A 34 -10.07 -8.50 -1.87
N LYS A 35 -10.02 -9.72 -1.34
CA LYS A 35 -10.72 -10.87 -1.91
C LYS A 35 -12.23 -10.61 -1.96
N THR A 36 -12.84 -10.22 -0.83
CA THR A 36 -14.27 -9.93 -0.75
C THR A 36 -14.68 -8.75 -1.65
N LEU A 37 -13.91 -7.67 -1.65
CA LEU A 37 -14.17 -6.53 -2.52
C LEU A 37 -14.05 -6.91 -4.00
N GLY A 38 -13.13 -7.80 -4.35
CA GLY A 38 -12.93 -8.30 -5.69
C GLY A 38 -14.12 -9.09 -6.26
N GLU A 39 -14.98 -9.65 -5.42
CA GLU A 39 -16.22 -10.29 -5.84
C GLU A 39 -17.27 -9.29 -6.32
N THR A 40 -17.26 -8.09 -5.76
CA THR A 40 -18.29 -7.07 -6.02
C THR A 40 -17.80 -5.96 -6.96
N TYR A 41 -16.55 -5.54 -6.83
CA TYR A 41 -16.01 -4.38 -7.53
C TYR A 41 -14.97 -4.81 -8.57
N ARG A 42 -15.01 -4.18 -9.76
CA ARG A 42 -14.02 -4.43 -10.83
C ARG A 42 -13.03 -3.28 -11.00
N ASP A 43 -13.49 -2.05 -10.89
CA ASP A 43 -12.70 -0.85 -11.15
C ASP A 43 -12.44 -0.07 -9.85
N MET A 44 -11.58 -0.62 -9.00
CA MET A 44 -11.18 0.00 -7.73
C MET A 44 -9.67 0.21 -7.69
N ILE A 45 -9.26 1.40 -7.28
CA ILE A 45 -7.87 1.69 -6.91
C ILE A 45 -7.70 1.32 -5.44
N VAL A 46 -6.72 0.48 -5.16
CA VAL A 46 -6.31 0.07 -3.81
C VAL A 46 -5.04 0.82 -3.45
N VAL A 47 -5.01 1.37 -2.26
CA VAL A 47 -3.86 2.09 -1.72
C VAL A 47 -3.56 1.55 -0.32
N VAL A 48 -2.30 1.23 -0.08
CA VAL A 48 -1.79 0.87 1.26
C VAL A 48 -0.56 1.72 1.55
N GLY A 49 -0.50 2.30 2.72
CA GLY A 49 0.66 3.12 3.13
C GLY A 49 0.59 3.48 4.60
N GLY A 50 1.72 3.94 5.15
CA GLY A 50 1.77 4.61 6.44
C GLY A 50 1.48 6.10 6.29
N ASP A 51 1.04 6.73 7.36
CA ASP A 51 0.89 8.19 7.48
C ASP A 51 2.20 8.85 7.94
N HIS A 52 2.93 8.18 8.82
CA HIS A 52 4.28 8.58 9.31
C HIS A 52 5.04 7.37 9.85
N THR A 53 6.33 7.55 10.07
CA THR A 53 7.16 6.59 10.78
C THR A 53 7.05 6.85 12.29
N THR A 54 6.84 5.77 13.08
CA THR A 54 6.98 5.76 14.53
C THR A 54 8.16 4.86 14.87
N ASN A 55 9.30 5.46 15.15
CA ASN A 55 10.55 4.74 15.33
C ASN A 55 10.57 4.03 16.67
N ILE A 56 10.65 2.69 16.64
CA ILE A 56 10.56 1.85 17.82
C ILE A 56 11.72 2.04 18.83
N HIS A 57 12.88 2.50 18.36
CA HIS A 57 14.02 2.75 19.25
C HIS A 57 13.85 4.03 20.09
N ILE A 58 13.22 5.04 19.50
CA ILE A 58 12.93 6.32 20.18
C ILE A 58 11.55 6.29 20.85
N GLY A 59 10.57 5.59 20.29
CA GLY A 59 9.18 5.58 20.75
C GLY A 59 8.44 6.87 20.39
N ASP A 60 8.84 7.51 19.28
CA ASP A 60 8.25 8.76 18.82
C ASP A 60 8.29 8.83 17.29
N HIS A 61 7.55 9.81 16.74
CA HIS A 61 7.49 10.04 15.31
C HIS A 61 8.83 10.51 14.77
N SER A 62 9.11 10.13 13.53
CA SER A 62 10.31 10.55 12.83
C SER A 62 10.00 10.82 11.35
N PHE A 63 10.98 11.36 10.63
CA PHE A 63 10.79 11.92 9.28
C PHE A 63 11.13 10.96 8.15
N GLU A 64 11.45 9.71 8.45
CA GLU A 64 11.76 8.74 7.43
C GLU A 64 10.54 8.47 6.54
N PRO A 65 10.75 8.28 5.24
CA PRO A 65 9.67 7.93 4.31
C PRO A 65 9.00 6.63 4.71
N VAL A 66 7.71 6.56 4.53
CA VAL A 66 6.91 5.34 4.72
C VAL A 66 6.69 4.61 3.40
N PRO A 67 6.54 3.27 3.40
CA PRO A 67 6.19 2.53 2.20
C PRO A 67 4.78 2.89 1.74
N PHE A 68 4.60 2.96 0.41
CA PHE A 68 3.35 3.33 -0.21
C PHE A 68 3.14 2.53 -1.49
N ILE A 69 2.00 1.86 -1.62
CA ILE A 69 1.61 1.10 -2.81
C ILE A 69 0.26 1.56 -3.34
N VAL A 70 0.18 1.65 -4.65
CA VAL A 70 -1.06 1.88 -5.40
C VAL A 70 -1.21 0.78 -6.44
N THR A 71 -2.34 0.12 -6.47
CA THR A 71 -2.65 -0.89 -7.49
C THR A 71 -4.13 -0.84 -7.87
N ARG A 72 -4.47 -1.49 -8.98
CA ARG A 72 -5.88 -1.76 -9.33
C ARG A 72 -6.29 -3.09 -8.74
N LEU A 73 -7.51 -3.17 -8.24
CA LEU A 73 -8.04 -4.39 -7.64
C LEU A 73 -8.02 -5.58 -8.61
N GLU A 74 -8.21 -5.33 -9.91
CA GLU A 74 -8.12 -6.36 -10.95
C GLU A 74 -6.70 -6.94 -11.07
N ILE A 75 -5.64 -6.12 -10.93
CA ILE A 75 -4.25 -6.59 -10.95
C ILE A 75 -3.98 -7.48 -9.74
N TYR A 76 -4.44 -7.08 -8.56
CA TYR A 76 -4.36 -7.92 -7.36
C TYR A 76 -5.03 -9.27 -7.56
N LYS A 77 -6.25 -9.29 -8.15
CA LYS A 77 -6.98 -10.53 -8.45
C LYS A 77 -6.25 -11.43 -9.42
N ALA A 78 -5.75 -10.87 -10.51
CA ALA A 78 -5.00 -11.62 -11.51
C ALA A 78 -3.76 -12.29 -10.89
N LEU A 79 -2.98 -11.56 -10.10
CA LEU A 79 -1.82 -12.09 -9.39
C LEU A 79 -2.20 -13.20 -8.40
N THR A 80 -3.27 -13.04 -7.63
CA THR A 80 -3.71 -14.05 -6.66
C THR A 80 -4.33 -15.30 -7.31
N ASN A 81 -4.81 -15.16 -8.54
CA ASN A 81 -5.29 -16.29 -9.37
C ASN A 81 -4.15 -17.01 -10.11
N GLY A 82 -2.91 -16.58 -9.95
CA GLY A 82 -1.75 -17.16 -10.62
C GLY A 82 -1.62 -16.75 -12.09
N GLU A 83 -2.26 -15.66 -12.50
CA GLU A 83 -2.08 -15.12 -13.84
C GLU A 83 -0.68 -14.48 -13.95
N ASP A 84 0.00 -14.76 -15.04
CA ASP A 84 1.31 -14.17 -15.33
C ASP A 84 1.12 -12.72 -15.84
N ILE A 85 1.30 -11.77 -14.93
CA ILE A 85 1.36 -10.35 -15.29
C ILE A 85 2.82 -9.98 -15.46
N SER A 86 3.20 -9.61 -16.69
CA SER A 86 4.58 -9.24 -16.97
C SER A 86 5.03 -8.07 -16.07
N ARG A 87 6.27 -8.12 -15.58
CA ARG A 87 6.85 -7.04 -14.78
C ARG A 87 6.87 -5.71 -15.54
N GLU A 88 6.96 -5.78 -16.88
CA GLU A 88 6.86 -4.61 -17.76
C GLU A 88 5.48 -3.96 -17.70
N ALA A 89 4.41 -4.74 -17.59
CA ALA A 89 3.06 -4.22 -17.42
C ALA A 89 2.88 -3.57 -16.03
N LEU A 90 3.52 -4.11 -14.99
CA LEU A 90 3.53 -3.53 -13.65
C LEU A 90 4.43 -2.28 -13.57
N ARG A 91 5.39 -2.13 -14.51
CA ARG A 91 6.35 -1.02 -14.55
C ARG A 91 7.09 -0.80 -13.22
N ASP A 92 7.33 -1.86 -12.45
CA ASP A 92 7.91 -1.75 -11.13
C ASP A 92 8.91 -2.88 -10.84
N ASN A 93 9.96 -2.57 -10.09
CA ASN A 93 11.00 -3.49 -9.65
C ASN A 93 10.93 -3.79 -8.14
N VAL A 94 9.91 -3.32 -7.45
CA VAL A 94 9.68 -3.56 -6.02
C VAL A 94 9.40 -5.04 -5.77
N GLN A 95 10.08 -5.62 -4.78
CA GLN A 95 9.95 -7.04 -4.43
C GLN A 95 9.20 -7.24 -3.11
N ALA A 96 9.22 -6.23 -2.22
CA ALA A 96 8.62 -6.30 -0.91
C ALA A 96 8.07 -4.94 -0.47
N PHE A 97 7.02 -4.97 0.34
CA PHE A 97 6.43 -3.76 0.92
C PHE A 97 7.22 -3.32 2.16
N ASN A 98 8.30 -2.62 1.93
CA ASN A 98 9.15 -2.00 2.95
C ASN A 98 9.81 -0.73 2.41
N GLU A 99 10.41 0.06 3.28
CA GLU A 99 10.99 1.37 2.96
C GLU A 99 12.13 1.28 1.93
N ILE A 100 12.93 0.21 1.98
CA ILE A 100 14.11 0.02 1.12
C ILE A 100 13.69 -0.36 -0.29
N ASP A 101 12.77 -1.30 -0.42
CA ASP A 101 12.30 -1.76 -1.73
C ASP A 101 11.36 -0.75 -2.38
N CYS A 102 10.43 -0.16 -1.64
CA CYS A 102 9.54 0.88 -2.15
C CYS A 102 10.31 2.11 -2.66
N ALA A 103 11.49 2.41 -2.11
CA ALA A 103 12.35 3.49 -2.61
C ALA A 103 12.86 3.25 -4.05
N LYS A 104 12.82 2.01 -4.56
CA LYS A 104 13.19 1.63 -5.93
C LYS A 104 11.99 1.66 -6.90
N GLY A 105 10.80 1.88 -6.38
CA GLY A 105 9.56 1.89 -7.15
C GLY A 105 9.45 3.09 -8.09
N VAL A 106 8.60 2.97 -9.10
CA VAL A 106 8.40 4.00 -10.14
C VAL A 106 7.81 5.31 -9.60
N LEU A 107 7.18 5.29 -8.44
CA LEU A 107 6.63 6.49 -7.81
C LEU A 107 7.71 7.37 -7.19
N GLY A 108 8.88 6.78 -6.85
CA GLY A 108 9.92 7.50 -6.12
C GLY A 108 9.42 7.99 -4.74
N ARG A 109 10.00 9.09 -4.27
CA ARG A 109 9.60 9.75 -3.04
C ARG A 109 8.81 11.02 -3.34
N PHE A 110 7.68 11.19 -2.69
CA PHE A 110 6.83 12.37 -2.84
C PHE A 110 6.17 12.75 -1.50
N PRO A 111 5.78 14.02 -1.33
CA PRO A 111 5.11 14.49 -0.12
C PRO A 111 3.73 13.85 0.06
N GLY A 112 3.38 13.48 1.29
CA GLY A 112 2.06 12.92 1.61
C GLY A 112 0.89 13.85 1.23
N SER A 113 1.12 15.17 1.21
CA SER A 113 0.13 16.16 0.76
C SER A 113 -0.29 16.01 -0.70
N GLU A 114 0.52 15.37 -1.54
CA GLU A 114 0.24 15.17 -2.97
C GLU A 114 -0.55 13.89 -3.26
N VAL A 115 -0.70 12.99 -2.28
CA VAL A 115 -1.36 11.69 -2.44
C VAL A 115 -2.76 11.82 -3.05
N MET A 116 -3.60 12.73 -2.56
CA MET A 116 -4.98 12.85 -3.03
C MET A 116 -5.08 13.38 -4.45
N GLU A 117 -4.21 14.30 -4.85
CA GLU A 117 -4.14 14.80 -6.21
C GLU A 117 -3.65 13.71 -7.16
N PHE A 118 -2.61 13.01 -6.78
CA PHE A 118 -2.07 11.86 -7.50
C PHE A 118 -3.15 10.79 -7.76
N LEU A 119 -3.92 10.40 -6.76
CA LEU A 119 -4.99 9.41 -6.89
C LEU A 119 -6.12 9.88 -7.80
N LYS A 120 -6.50 11.17 -7.75
CA LYS A 120 -7.48 11.76 -8.66
C LYS A 120 -6.99 11.69 -10.11
N ASN A 121 -5.73 11.99 -10.35
CA ASN A 121 -5.13 11.96 -11.68
C ASN A 121 -5.08 10.53 -12.25
N ILE A 122 -4.71 9.52 -11.45
CA ILE A 122 -4.76 8.10 -11.84
C ILE A 122 -6.19 7.74 -12.24
N ARG A 123 -7.18 8.06 -11.41
CA ARG A 123 -8.58 7.73 -11.66
C ARG A 123 -9.10 8.35 -12.97
N GLN A 124 -8.72 9.57 -13.28
CA GLN A 124 -9.10 10.23 -14.53
C GLN A 124 -8.48 9.51 -15.74
N ARG A 125 -7.20 9.15 -15.68
CA ARG A 125 -6.52 8.41 -16.75
C ARG A 125 -7.16 7.05 -17.02
N ILE A 126 -7.47 6.30 -15.96
CA ILE A 126 -8.16 5.00 -16.09
C ILE A 126 -9.51 5.15 -16.79
N LYS A 127 -10.30 6.17 -16.43
CA LYS A 127 -11.59 6.44 -17.09
C LYS A 127 -11.43 6.75 -18.58
N GLN A 128 -10.40 7.52 -18.96
CA GLN A 128 -10.12 7.83 -20.36
C GLN A 128 -9.79 6.59 -21.18
N ILE A 129 -8.95 5.69 -20.63
CA ILE A 129 -8.57 4.43 -21.27
C ILE A 129 -9.78 3.52 -21.47
N ASN A 130 -10.67 3.43 -20.48
CA ASN A 130 -11.86 2.57 -20.54
C ASN A 130 -12.97 3.15 -21.44
N SER A 131 -12.84 4.40 -21.91
CA SER A 131 -13.80 5.07 -22.77
C SER A 131 -13.37 5.12 -24.25
N SER A 132 -12.16 4.62 -24.56
CA SER A 132 -11.56 4.54 -25.89
C SER A 132 -11.75 3.15 -26.48
#